data_a7f6d3308dae4385c414078c6c767da4
#
_entry.id   a7f6d3308dae4385c414078c6c767da4
#
_cell.length_a   1.000
_cell.length_b   1.000
_cell.length_c   1.000
_cell.angle_alpha   90.00
_cell.angle_beta   90.00
_cell.angle_gamma   90.00
#
_symmetry.space_group_name_H-M   'P 1'
#
loop_
_entity.id
_entity.type
_entity.pdbx_description
1 polymer ?
#
loop_
_entity_poly.entity_id
_entity_poly.type
_entity_poly.pdbx_seq_one_letter_code
_entity_poly.pdbx_strand_id
1 'polypeptide(L)'
;MTAEEEIREIVARETRGWDTKDADLLLTVFHPDMVWLWPPTNQDHDPALWVLPFGRFDASRWRRSWQELFDTHALVHNRREIVRIELSEEGDGAFAVVDVDTLWRDSQNRDFHWKGRACKIYTRVGQEWKLIAQTGLLDYATGAKPPD
;
A
#
# COMPACT_ATOMS: atom_id res chain seq x y z
N MET A 1 12.70 -18.37 8.34
CA MET A 1 11.35 -18.05 7.84
C MET A 1 11.20 -18.57 6.42
N THR A 2 10.00 -19.03 6.09
CA THR A 2 9.64 -19.32 4.71
C THR A 2 9.45 -18.02 3.92
N ALA A 3 9.51 -18.10 2.59
CA ALA A 3 9.27 -16.91 1.76
C ALA A 3 7.87 -16.31 2.02
N GLU A 4 6.85 -17.14 2.25
CA GLU A 4 5.52 -16.65 2.61
C GLU A 4 5.51 -15.89 3.94
N GLU A 5 6.22 -16.40 4.96
CA GLU A 5 6.36 -15.71 6.24
C GLU A 5 7.09 -14.39 6.10
N GLU A 6 8.08 -14.31 5.22
CA GLU A 6 8.78 -13.06 4.91
C GLU A 6 7.86 -12.03 4.25
N ILE A 7 6.97 -12.47 3.34
CA ILE A 7 5.98 -11.58 2.74
C ILE A 7 4.97 -11.10 3.79
N ARG A 8 4.52 -12.00 4.68
CA ARG A 8 3.65 -11.60 5.79
C ARG A 8 4.34 -10.57 6.69
N GLU A 9 5.64 -10.74 6.94
CA GLU A 9 6.42 -9.81 7.75
C GLU A 9 6.50 -8.42 7.09
N ILE A 10 6.78 -8.34 5.79
CA ILE A 10 6.90 -7.02 5.12
C ILE A 10 5.55 -6.30 5.06
N VAL A 11 4.45 -7.02 4.87
CA VAL A 11 3.09 -6.44 4.96
C VAL A 11 2.81 -5.94 6.39
N ALA A 12 3.20 -6.71 7.39
CA ALA A 12 3.06 -6.31 8.80
C ALA A 12 3.94 -5.10 9.14
N ARG A 13 5.12 -5.02 8.56
CA ARG A 13 6.04 -3.88 8.75
C ARG A 13 5.44 -2.59 8.16
N GLU A 14 4.87 -2.66 6.98
CA GLU A 14 4.15 -1.53 6.39
C GLU A 14 2.99 -1.10 7.29
N THR A 15 2.21 -2.05 7.78
CA THR A 15 1.10 -1.79 8.71
C THR A 15 1.59 -1.06 9.97
N ARG A 16 2.68 -1.54 10.56
CA ARG A 16 3.29 -0.86 11.72
C ARG A 16 3.74 0.55 11.40
N GLY A 17 4.30 0.76 10.21
CA GLY A 17 4.73 2.09 9.77
C GLY A 17 3.57 3.08 9.76
N TRP A 18 2.42 2.66 9.28
CA TRP A 18 1.20 3.50 9.32
C TRP A 18 0.67 3.65 10.75
N ASP A 19 0.61 2.57 11.52
CA ASP A 19 0.10 2.58 12.91
C ASP A 19 0.91 3.51 13.81
N THR A 20 2.23 3.53 13.65
CA THR A 20 3.15 4.30 14.49
C THR A 20 3.53 5.64 13.87
N LYS A 21 3.01 5.95 12.68
CA LYS A 21 3.37 7.17 11.93
C LYS A 21 4.89 7.28 11.73
N ASP A 22 5.52 6.19 11.32
CA ASP A 22 6.96 6.08 11.13
C ASP A 22 7.30 6.04 9.64
N ALA A 23 7.60 7.21 9.08
CA ALA A 23 7.95 7.34 7.67
C ALA A 23 9.24 6.59 7.31
N ASP A 24 10.21 6.54 8.21
CA ASP A 24 11.46 5.82 7.97
C ASP A 24 11.24 4.31 7.92
N LEU A 25 10.36 3.77 8.76
CA LEU A 25 9.98 2.37 8.70
C LEU A 25 9.29 2.04 7.36
N LEU A 26 8.40 2.91 6.90
CA LEU A 26 7.75 2.75 5.59
C LEU A 26 8.78 2.70 4.46
N LEU A 27 9.81 3.55 4.49
CA LEU A 27 10.85 3.56 3.46
C LEU A 27 11.62 2.24 3.36
N THR A 28 11.66 1.44 4.42
CA THR A 28 12.30 0.12 4.36
C THR A 28 11.52 -0.90 3.52
N VAL A 29 10.25 -0.63 3.26
CA VAL A 29 9.36 -1.51 2.50
C VAL A 29 9.45 -1.26 0.99
N PHE A 30 9.58 0.00 0.58
CA PHE A 30 9.44 0.41 -0.81
C PHE A 30 10.79 0.35 -1.54
N HIS A 31 10.75 -0.23 -2.74
CA HIS A 31 11.91 -0.19 -3.64
C HIS A 31 12.13 1.24 -4.15
N PRO A 32 13.39 1.70 -4.31
CA PRO A 32 13.66 3.06 -4.80
C PRO A 32 13.04 3.40 -6.16
N ASP A 33 12.79 2.40 -6.99
CA ASP A 33 12.21 2.55 -8.32
C ASP A 33 10.78 2.05 -8.43
N MET A 34 10.07 1.95 -7.30
CA MET A 34 8.72 1.42 -7.33
C MET A 34 7.76 2.28 -8.15
N VAL A 35 6.70 1.65 -8.65
CA VAL A 35 5.61 2.29 -9.36
C VAL A 35 4.33 2.18 -8.54
N TRP A 36 3.65 3.30 -8.35
CA TRP A 36 2.42 3.37 -7.57
C TRP A 36 1.33 4.07 -8.36
N LEU A 37 0.48 3.26 -8.99
CA LEU A 37 -0.65 3.74 -9.78
C LEU A 37 -1.90 3.87 -8.91
N TRP A 38 -2.56 5.01 -9.00
CA TRP A 38 -3.78 5.26 -8.25
C TRP A 38 -4.98 5.48 -9.17
N PRO A 39 -6.13 4.87 -8.89
CA PRO A 39 -7.38 5.29 -9.51
C PRO A 39 -7.76 6.69 -9.01
N PRO A 40 -8.42 7.54 -9.85
CA PRO A 40 -8.91 8.84 -9.40
C PRO A 40 -9.85 8.75 -8.19
N THR A 41 -10.66 7.70 -8.15
CA THR A 41 -11.48 7.32 -7.00
C THR A 41 -11.40 5.82 -6.79
N ASN A 42 -11.78 5.31 -5.63
CA ASN A 42 -11.77 3.88 -5.35
C ASN A 42 -12.84 3.08 -6.12
N GLN A 43 -13.64 3.73 -6.95
CA GLN A 43 -14.63 3.12 -7.85
C GLN A 43 -14.16 3.07 -9.31
N ASP A 44 -13.04 3.71 -9.64
CA ASP A 44 -12.53 3.77 -11.01
C ASP A 44 -11.72 2.53 -11.35
N HIS A 45 -12.39 1.49 -11.80
CA HIS A 45 -11.79 0.20 -12.13
C HIS A 45 -11.12 0.16 -13.51
N ASP A 46 -11.31 1.18 -14.35
CA ASP A 46 -10.67 1.26 -15.67
C ASP A 46 -9.22 1.74 -15.52
N PRO A 47 -8.21 0.88 -15.79
CA PRO A 47 -6.80 1.25 -15.66
C PRO A 47 -6.39 2.42 -16.55
N ALA A 48 -7.11 2.69 -17.64
CA ALA A 48 -6.82 3.82 -18.52
C ALA A 48 -7.02 5.17 -17.84
N LEU A 49 -7.81 5.22 -16.77
CA LEU A 49 -8.05 6.42 -15.97
C LEU A 49 -7.07 6.63 -14.83
N TRP A 50 -6.25 5.63 -14.55
CA TRP A 50 -5.33 5.67 -13.40
C TRP A 50 -4.17 6.62 -13.65
N VAL A 51 -3.68 7.21 -12.58
CA VAL A 51 -2.66 8.25 -12.62
C VAL A 51 -1.48 7.92 -11.70
N LEU A 52 -0.37 8.59 -11.93
CA LEU A 52 0.79 8.60 -11.03
C LEU A 52 0.79 9.96 -10.32
N PRO A 53 0.18 10.10 -9.14
CA PRO A 53 -0.01 11.42 -8.51
C PRO A 53 1.30 12.19 -8.28
N PHE A 54 2.38 11.47 -7.99
CA PHE A 54 3.70 12.05 -7.73
C PHE A 54 4.74 11.63 -8.76
N GLY A 55 4.30 11.07 -9.90
CA GLY A 55 5.22 10.53 -10.89
C GLY A 55 5.94 9.29 -10.37
N ARG A 56 7.21 9.15 -10.73
CA ARG A 56 8.04 8.04 -10.27
C ARG A 56 8.34 8.16 -8.77
N PHE A 57 8.50 7.02 -8.08
CA PHE A 57 8.80 7.04 -6.66
C PHE A 57 10.11 7.78 -6.37
N ASP A 58 10.08 8.66 -5.39
CA ASP A 58 11.20 9.41 -4.86
C ASP A 58 11.12 9.33 -3.33
N ALA A 59 12.06 8.65 -2.71
CA ALA A 59 12.02 8.37 -1.28
C ALA A 59 11.90 9.64 -0.42
N SER A 60 12.65 10.69 -0.76
CA SER A 60 12.62 11.95 0.00
C SER A 60 11.28 12.65 -0.11
N ARG A 61 10.72 12.68 -1.31
CA ARG A 61 9.42 13.31 -1.59
C ARG A 61 8.28 12.55 -0.91
N TRP A 62 8.28 11.23 -1.00
CA TRP A 62 7.27 10.39 -0.35
C TRP A 62 7.38 10.48 1.16
N ARG A 63 8.61 10.47 1.70
CA ARG A 63 8.81 10.64 3.15
C ARG A 63 8.22 11.96 3.66
N ARG A 64 8.44 13.06 2.94
CA ARG A 64 7.85 14.36 3.29
C ARG A 64 6.33 14.33 3.23
N SER A 65 5.77 13.71 2.20
CA SER A 65 4.33 13.59 2.02
C SER A 65 3.70 12.79 3.16
N TRP A 66 4.29 11.66 3.53
CA TRP A 66 3.82 10.87 4.67
C TRP A 66 3.95 11.61 5.99
N GLN A 67 5.06 12.29 6.22
CA GLN A 67 5.26 13.06 7.43
C GLN A 67 4.24 14.20 7.55
N GLU A 68 3.92 14.87 6.46
CA GLU A 68 2.87 15.89 6.44
C GLU A 68 1.51 15.30 6.81
N LEU A 69 1.16 14.14 6.26
CA LEU A 69 -0.05 13.42 6.65
C LEU A 69 -0.05 13.13 8.15
N PHE A 70 1.05 12.59 8.67
CA PHE A 70 1.18 12.22 10.08
C PHE A 70 1.06 13.44 11.02
N ASP A 71 1.60 14.58 10.58
CA ASP A 71 1.58 15.81 11.38
C ASP A 71 0.20 16.49 11.40
N THR A 72 -0.61 16.25 10.36
CA THR A 72 -1.89 16.96 10.15
C THR A 72 -3.13 16.11 10.42
N HIS A 73 -2.97 14.79 10.57
CA HIS A 73 -4.09 13.87 10.75
C HIS A 73 -3.87 12.94 11.94
N ALA A 74 -4.96 12.64 12.63
CA ALA A 74 -4.99 11.55 13.60
C ALA A 74 -5.37 10.25 12.88
N LEU A 75 -4.75 9.15 13.27
CA LEU A 75 -5.14 7.82 12.81
C LEU A 75 -6.31 7.34 13.67
N VAL A 76 -7.48 7.17 13.06
CA VAL A 76 -8.67 6.67 13.76
C VAL A 76 -8.62 5.14 13.84
N HIS A 77 -8.37 4.49 12.71
CA HIS A 77 -8.09 3.05 12.66
C HIS A 77 -7.24 2.72 11.43
N ASN A 78 -6.57 1.58 11.49
CA ASN A 78 -5.83 1.02 10.36
C ASN A 78 -5.97 -0.50 10.40
N ARG A 79 -6.86 -1.03 9.56
CA ARG A 79 -7.13 -2.45 9.43
C ARG A 79 -6.61 -2.93 8.10
N ARG A 80 -5.75 -3.94 8.13
CA ARG A 80 -5.16 -4.51 6.92
C ARG A 80 -5.21 -6.02 7.02
N GLU A 81 -5.81 -6.65 6.03
CA GLU A 81 -5.99 -8.09 5.97
C GLU A 81 -5.38 -8.64 4.70
N ILE A 82 -4.48 -9.61 4.84
CA ILE A 82 -3.94 -10.35 3.71
C ILE A 82 -4.99 -11.37 3.27
N VAL A 83 -5.48 -11.20 2.04
CA VAL A 83 -6.44 -12.12 1.43
C VAL A 83 -5.73 -13.30 0.79
N ARG A 84 -4.60 -13.04 0.12
CA ARG A 84 -3.85 -14.04 -0.62
C ARG A 84 -2.40 -13.64 -0.80
N ILE A 85 -1.50 -14.62 -0.81
CA ILE A 85 -0.09 -14.48 -1.18
C ILE A 85 0.22 -15.53 -2.24
N GLU A 86 0.89 -15.09 -3.31
CA GLU A 86 1.44 -15.98 -4.33
C GLU A 86 2.94 -15.72 -4.48
N LEU A 87 3.69 -16.79 -4.64
CA LEU A 87 5.15 -16.76 -4.80
C LEU A 87 5.52 -17.26 -6.18
N SER A 88 6.58 -16.68 -6.76
CA SER A 88 7.21 -17.23 -7.95
C SER A 88 7.83 -18.59 -7.62
N GLU A 89 7.96 -19.44 -8.63
CA GLU A 89 8.57 -20.75 -8.46
C GLU A 89 10.02 -20.63 -7.99
N GLU A 90 10.73 -19.60 -8.46
CA GLU A 90 12.12 -19.34 -8.11
C GLU A 90 12.28 -18.72 -6.70
N GLY A 91 11.20 -18.24 -6.10
CA GLY A 91 11.22 -17.64 -4.77
C GLY A 91 11.79 -16.22 -4.70
N ASP A 92 11.83 -15.52 -5.84
CA ASP A 92 12.37 -14.17 -5.96
C ASP A 92 11.32 -13.08 -6.25
N GLY A 93 10.10 -13.49 -6.53
CA GLY A 93 8.96 -12.62 -6.75
C GLY A 93 7.74 -13.10 -5.99
N ALA A 94 6.92 -12.15 -5.57
CA ALA A 94 5.69 -12.44 -4.87
C ALA A 94 4.66 -11.35 -5.12
N PHE A 95 3.38 -11.68 -4.95
CA PHE A 95 2.37 -10.65 -4.76
C PHE A 95 1.45 -10.99 -3.60
N ALA A 96 0.91 -9.95 -2.97
CA ALA A 96 -0.07 -10.06 -1.92
C ALA A 96 -1.32 -9.25 -2.28
N VAL A 97 -2.47 -9.86 -2.10
CA VAL A 97 -3.76 -9.17 -2.16
C VAL A 97 -4.11 -8.77 -0.73
N VAL A 98 -4.27 -7.47 -0.50
CA VAL A 98 -4.48 -6.91 0.84
C VAL A 98 -5.72 -6.03 0.83
N ASP A 99 -6.65 -6.31 1.75
CA ASP A 99 -7.77 -5.43 2.02
C ASP A 99 -7.34 -4.38 3.05
N VAL A 100 -7.59 -3.12 2.73
CA VAL A 100 -7.18 -1.96 3.52
C VAL A 100 -8.41 -1.18 3.94
N ASP A 101 -8.47 -0.83 5.21
CA ASP A 101 -9.45 0.08 5.78
C ASP A 101 -8.72 0.96 6.78
N THR A 102 -8.25 2.11 6.30
CA THR A 102 -7.45 3.07 7.07
C THR A 102 -8.17 4.40 7.09
N LEU A 103 -8.53 4.86 8.27
CA LEU A 103 -9.24 6.14 8.44
C LEU A 103 -8.35 7.13 9.16
N TRP A 104 -8.11 8.25 8.49
CA TRP A 104 -7.45 9.43 9.02
C TRP A 104 -8.47 10.53 9.25
N ARG A 105 -8.20 11.38 10.23
CA ARG A 105 -9.06 12.53 10.52
C ARG A 105 -8.22 13.78 10.81
N ASP A 106 -8.53 14.88 10.12
CA ASP A 106 -7.81 16.14 10.33
C ASP A 106 -8.32 16.91 11.57
N SER A 107 -7.68 18.06 11.86
CA SER A 107 -8.05 18.91 13.00
C SER A 107 -9.43 19.55 12.89
N GLN A 108 -10.04 19.54 11.70
CA GLN A 108 -11.40 20.03 11.44
C GLN A 108 -12.45 18.92 11.42
N ASN A 109 -12.09 17.72 11.89
CA ASN A 109 -12.92 16.52 11.89
C ASN A 109 -13.35 16.06 10.50
N ARG A 110 -12.54 16.34 9.46
CA ARG A 110 -12.77 15.81 8.13
C ARG A 110 -12.05 14.48 8.00
N ASP A 111 -12.77 13.50 7.46
CA ASP A 111 -12.26 12.16 7.27
C ASP A 111 -11.51 12.05 5.95
N PHE A 112 -10.38 11.34 6.00
CA PHE A 112 -9.63 10.90 4.84
C PHE A 112 -9.52 9.39 4.93
N HIS A 113 -10.28 8.68 4.07
CA HIS A 113 -10.50 7.25 4.19
C HIS A 113 -9.84 6.49 3.05
N TRP A 114 -8.90 5.63 3.38
CA TRP A 114 -8.32 4.67 2.43
C TRP A 114 -9.05 3.35 2.63
N LYS A 115 -9.92 3.02 1.70
CA LYS A 115 -10.65 1.77 1.77
C LYS A 115 -10.69 1.10 0.42
N GLY A 116 -10.32 -0.18 0.40
CA GLY A 116 -10.36 -0.98 -0.79
C GLY A 116 -9.32 -2.08 -0.80
N ARG A 117 -9.22 -2.75 -1.93
CA ARG A 117 -8.32 -3.86 -2.16
C ARG A 117 -7.14 -3.39 -3.01
N ALA A 118 -5.93 -3.75 -2.59
CA ALA A 118 -4.71 -3.50 -3.35
C ALA A 118 -3.99 -4.81 -3.68
N CYS A 119 -3.42 -4.89 -4.87
CA CYS A 119 -2.47 -5.94 -5.23
C CYS A 119 -1.06 -5.36 -5.11
N LYS A 120 -0.25 -5.99 -4.30
CA LYS A 120 1.12 -5.55 -3.99
C LYS A 120 2.11 -6.53 -4.59
N ILE A 121 3.06 -6.02 -5.37
CA ILE A 121 4.07 -6.83 -6.03
C ILE A 121 5.42 -6.60 -5.36
N TYR A 122 6.04 -7.68 -4.91
CA TYR A 122 7.33 -7.66 -4.21
C TYR A 122 8.40 -8.37 -5.04
N THR A 123 9.62 -7.90 -4.93
CA THR A 123 10.80 -8.59 -5.46
C THR A 123 11.84 -8.74 -4.36
N ARG A 124 12.66 -9.79 -4.48
CA ARG A 124 13.80 -9.99 -3.59
C ARG A 124 15.00 -9.22 -4.13
N VAL A 125 15.55 -8.34 -3.31
CA VAL A 125 16.76 -7.57 -3.59
C VAL A 125 17.83 -8.01 -2.59
N GLY A 126 18.77 -8.81 -3.05
CA GLY A 126 19.72 -9.45 -2.12
C GLY A 126 18.99 -10.39 -1.17
N GLN A 127 19.07 -10.12 0.12
CA GLN A 127 18.41 -10.90 1.17
C GLN A 127 17.05 -10.30 1.60
N GLU A 128 16.66 -9.17 1.00
CA GLU A 128 15.48 -8.43 1.43
C GLU A 128 14.40 -8.41 0.36
N TRP A 129 13.15 -8.45 0.81
CA TRP A 129 12.00 -8.17 -0.05
C TRP A 129 11.73 -6.67 -0.10
N LYS A 130 11.33 -6.18 -1.29
CA LYS A 130 10.93 -4.79 -1.49
C LYS A 130 9.65 -4.74 -2.32
N LEU A 131 8.77 -3.81 -1.99
CA LEU A 131 7.58 -3.52 -2.77
C LEU A 131 8.00 -2.72 -4.02
N ILE A 132 7.72 -3.26 -5.20
CA ILE A 132 8.11 -2.64 -6.47
C ILE A 132 6.95 -2.05 -7.25
N ALA A 133 5.74 -2.51 -7.00
CA ALA A 133 4.54 -1.96 -7.62
C ALA A 133 3.32 -2.32 -6.79
N GLN A 134 2.30 -1.48 -6.85
CA GLN A 134 0.99 -1.81 -6.31
C GLN A 134 -0.10 -1.07 -7.06
N THR A 135 -1.30 -1.65 -7.05
CA THR A 135 -2.50 -0.95 -7.49
C THR A 135 -2.92 0.05 -6.41
N GLY A 136 -3.63 1.09 -6.80
CA GLY A 136 -4.36 1.89 -5.85
C GLY A 136 -5.50 1.09 -5.22
N LEU A 137 -6.15 1.65 -4.24
CA LEU A 137 -7.22 0.99 -3.51
C LEU A 137 -8.52 1.01 -4.32
N LEU A 138 -8.99 -0.17 -4.69
CA LEU A 138 -10.28 -0.36 -5.34
C LEU A 138 -11.27 -0.95 -4.34
N ASP A 139 -12.44 -0.33 -4.25
CA ASP A 139 -13.46 -0.75 -3.29
C ASP A 139 -14.33 -1.87 -3.87
N TYR A 140 -14.20 -3.05 -3.30
CA TYR A 140 -15.06 -4.19 -3.57
C TYR A 140 -15.95 -4.54 -2.36
N ALA A 141 -15.89 -3.73 -1.30
CA ALA A 141 -16.49 -4.07 -0.01
C ALA A 141 -18.01 -4.12 -0.03
N THR A 142 -18.65 -3.53 -1.04
CA THR A 142 -20.11 -3.57 -1.23
C THR A 142 -20.59 -4.87 -1.87
N GLY A 143 -19.67 -5.80 -2.21
CA GLY A 143 -20.00 -7.00 -2.98
C GLY A 143 -20.30 -6.71 -4.45
N ALA A 144 -20.21 -5.46 -4.90
CA ALA A 144 -20.32 -5.11 -6.30
C ALA A 144 -19.10 -5.63 -7.05
N LYS A 145 -19.35 -6.40 -8.12
CA LYS A 145 -18.27 -6.77 -9.02
C LYS A 145 -17.87 -5.56 -9.85
N PRO A 146 -16.56 -5.39 -10.15
CA PRO A 146 -16.16 -4.40 -11.13
C PRO A 146 -16.87 -4.68 -12.47
N PRO A 147 -17.17 -3.64 -13.26
CA PRO A 147 -17.74 -3.85 -14.59
C PRO A 147 -16.78 -4.70 -15.45
N ASP A 148 -17.37 -5.62 -16.19
CA ASP A 148 -16.62 -6.50 -17.09
C ASP A 148 -15.93 -5.71 -18.20
#